data_8704201264837dd4c52739b2bb02bbfb
#
_entry.id   8704201264837dd4c52739b2bb02bbfb
#
_cell.length_a   1.000
_cell.length_b   1.000
_cell.length_c   1.000
_cell.angle_alpha   90.00
_cell.angle_beta   90.00
_cell.angle_gamma   90.00
#
_symmetry.space_group_name_H-M   'P 1'
#
loop_
_entity.id
_entity.type
_entity.pdbx_description
1 polymer ?
#
loop_
_entity_poly.entity_id
_entity_poly.type
_entity_poly.pdbx_seq_one_letter_code
_entity_poly.pdbx_strand_id
1 'polypeptide(L)'
;LTPGKIIDYGLRDSMNMGACMAPAAADTIRQHFEDFGTSPDDYDKIVTGDLGKVGQRVLLDLLQTSGIDLGERHMDCGIEIYDCKKQDTHAGGSGCGCSAAVLCGPLLRDMHEGKIRRMIFAGTGAMMSPTSVQQSQPIAGICHAVVLERSGA
;
A
#
# COMPACT_ATOMS: atom_id res chain seq x y z
N LEU A 1 10.06 1.82 -11.50
CA LEU A 1 10.17 2.38 -10.14
C LEU A 1 9.60 3.80 -10.12
N THR A 2 8.66 4.05 -9.21
CA THR A 2 8.11 5.40 -8.95
C THR A 2 8.50 5.80 -7.53
N PRO A 3 9.46 6.72 -7.37
CA PRO A 3 9.80 7.27 -6.08
C PRO A 3 8.64 8.13 -5.56
N GLY A 4 8.19 7.84 -4.35
CA GLY A 4 7.13 8.62 -3.73
C GLY A 4 7.66 9.82 -2.95
N LYS A 5 6.75 10.75 -2.69
CA LYS A 5 7.00 11.94 -1.87
C LYS A 5 6.66 11.67 -0.42
N ILE A 6 7.29 12.42 0.48
CA ILE A 6 6.85 12.50 1.88
C ILE A 6 5.62 13.41 1.92
N ILE A 7 4.51 12.89 2.46
CA ILE A 7 3.24 13.61 2.55
C ILE A 7 2.81 13.69 4.01
N ASP A 8 2.51 14.90 4.46
CA ASP A 8 2.05 15.19 5.82
C ASP A 8 0.73 15.98 5.77
N TYR A 9 -0.34 15.34 6.20
CA TYR A 9 -1.68 15.96 6.35
C TYR A 9 -1.96 16.42 7.79
N GLY A 10 -0.95 16.48 8.64
CA GLY A 10 -1.10 16.92 10.01
C GLY A 10 -1.72 15.88 10.96
N LEU A 11 -1.83 14.62 10.52
CA LEU A 11 -2.36 13.54 11.35
C LEU A 11 -1.37 13.20 12.48
N ARG A 12 -1.88 13.04 13.71
CA ARG A 12 -1.07 12.84 14.92
C ARG A 12 -1.42 11.58 15.69
N ASP A 13 -2.43 10.83 15.22
CA ASP A 13 -2.86 9.60 15.87
C ASP A 13 -1.93 8.46 15.52
N SER A 14 -1.03 8.12 16.45
CA SER A 14 -0.08 7.03 16.30
C SER A 14 -0.72 5.64 16.24
N MET A 15 -1.99 5.52 16.64
CA MET A 15 -2.76 4.27 16.54
C MET A 15 -3.44 4.11 15.16
N ASN A 16 -3.37 5.14 14.31
CA ASN A 16 -3.98 5.13 12.98
C ASN A 16 -2.97 5.44 11.88
N MET A 17 -1.88 4.67 11.83
CA MET A 17 -0.82 4.84 10.83
C MET A 17 -1.31 4.63 9.40
N GLY A 18 -2.30 3.75 9.18
CA GLY A 18 -2.86 3.53 7.86
C GLY A 18 -3.42 4.82 7.24
N ALA A 19 -4.13 5.64 8.02
CA ALA A 19 -4.62 6.94 7.55
C ALA A 19 -3.47 7.92 7.24
N CYS A 20 -2.34 7.84 7.98
CA CYS A 20 -1.17 8.68 7.71
C CYS A 20 -0.44 8.27 6.41
N MET A 21 -0.40 6.97 6.09
CA MET A 21 0.31 6.43 4.92
C MET A 21 -0.53 6.50 3.63
N ALA A 22 -1.85 6.40 3.73
CA ALA A 22 -2.74 6.32 2.57
C ALA A 22 -2.60 7.50 1.59
N PRO A 23 -2.44 8.78 2.03
CA PRO A 23 -2.23 9.89 1.11
C PRO A 23 -0.94 9.76 0.28
N ALA A 24 0.14 9.27 0.89
CA ALA A 24 1.40 9.03 0.16
C ALA A 24 1.26 7.89 -0.85
N ALA A 25 0.54 6.84 -0.50
CA ALA A 25 0.23 5.74 -1.42
C ALA A 25 -0.64 6.22 -2.59
N ALA A 26 -1.66 7.05 -2.33
CA ALA A 26 -2.51 7.61 -3.37
C ALA A 26 -1.72 8.49 -4.34
N ASP A 27 -0.87 9.39 -3.84
CA ASP A 27 -0.03 10.25 -4.69
C ASP A 27 0.91 9.41 -5.55
N THR A 28 1.57 8.41 -4.98
CA THR A 28 2.53 7.57 -5.70
C THR A 28 1.85 6.72 -6.78
N ILE A 29 0.70 6.12 -6.49
CA ILE A 29 -0.06 5.31 -7.46
C ILE A 29 -0.58 6.19 -8.59
N ARG A 30 -1.15 7.35 -8.28
CA ARG A 30 -1.60 8.32 -9.29
C ARG A 30 -0.43 8.78 -10.16
N GLN A 31 0.69 9.18 -9.56
CA GLN A 31 1.87 9.61 -10.28
C GLN A 31 2.43 8.51 -11.17
N HIS A 32 2.39 7.24 -10.69
CA HIS A 32 2.81 6.11 -11.50
C HIS A 32 2.00 5.99 -12.79
N PHE A 33 0.68 6.09 -12.71
CA PHE A 33 -0.19 6.01 -13.90
C PHE A 33 0.05 7.18 -14.85
N GLU A 34 0.24 8.39 -14.33
CA GLU A 34 0.55 9.58 -15.13
C GLU A 34 1.91 9.45 -15.85
N ASP A 35 2.97 9.08 -15.13
CA ASP A 35 4.34 9.01 -15.67
C ASP A 35 4.50 7.93 -16.75
N PHE A 36 3.79 6.82 -16.62
CA PHE A 36 3.91 5.67 -17.53
C PHE A 36 2.76 5.57 -18.54
N GLY A 37 1.77 6.44 -18.46
CA GLY A 37 0.60 6.41 -19.33
C GLY A 37 -0.19 5.11 -19.18
N THR A 38 -0.25 4.57 -17.97
CA THR A 38 -0.94 3.32 -17.65
C THR A 38 -2.19 3.57 -16.80
N SER A 39 -3.00 2.54 -16.66
CA SER A 39 -4.22 2.53 -15.87
C SER A 39 -4.27 1.30 -14.95
N PRO A 40 -5.22 1.21 -14.03
CA PRO A 40 -5.39 -0.01 -13.23
C PRO A 40 -5.55 -1.28 -14.07
N ASP A 41 -6.11 -1.17 -15.29
CA ASP A 41 -6.36 -2.31 -16.18
C ASP A 41 -5.08 -2.95 -16.73
N ASP A 42 -3.96 -2.24 -16.68
CA ASP A 42 -2.65 -2.74 -17.12
C ASP A 42 -1.98 -3.66 -16.09
N TYR A 43 -2.61 -3.90 -14.94
CA TYR A 43 -2.05 -4.67 -13.84
C TYR A 43 -3.03 -5.72 -13.33
N ASP A 44 -2.52 -6.91 -13.03
CA ASP A 44 -3.31 -7.97 -12.37
C ASP A 44 -3.55 -7.64 -10.89
N LYS A 45 -2.57 -6.99 -10.24
CA LYS A 45 -2.65 -6.56 -8.85
C LYS A 45 -1.95 -5.22 -8.61
N ILE A 46 -2.53 -4.45 -7.69
CA ILE A 46 -1.95 -3.21 -7.15
C ILE A 46 -1.89 -3.40 -5.65
N VAL A 47 -0.69 -3.64 -5.14
CA VAL A 47 -0.46 -4.11 -3.78
C VAL A 47 0.10 -2.99 -2.93
N THR A 48 -0.49 -2.74 -1.76
CA THR A 48 0.04 -1.83 -0.75
C THR A 48 0.65 -2.59 0.43
N GLY A 49 1.57 -1.94 1.15
CA GLY A 49 2.37 -2.55 2.20
C GLY A 49 1.57 -3.01 3.41
N ASP A 50 1.09 -2.07 4.22
CA ASP A 50 0.40 -2.37 5.47
C ASP A 50 -0.54 -1.23 5.90
N LEU A 51 -1.36 -0.76 4.96
CA LEU A 51 -2.38 0.26 5.23
C LEU A 51 -3.47 -0.25 6.18
N GLY A 52 -3.74 -1.55 6.15
CA GLY A 52 -4.86 -2.15 6.86
C GLY A 52 -6.22 -1.65 6.34
N LYS A 53 -7.30 -2.13 6.94
CA LYS A 53 -8.68 -1.82 6.47
C LYS A 53 -8.99 -0.32 6.47
N VAL A 54 -8.50 0.42 7.48
CA VAL A 54 -8.75 1.87 7.58
C VAL A 54 -7.99 2.61 6.50
N GLY A 55 -6.68 2.38 6.37
CA GLY A 55 -5.87 3.04 5.36
C GLY A 55 -6.25 2.64 3.93
N GLN A 56 -6.64 1.38 3.71
CA GLN A 56 -7.19 0.93 2.42
C GLN A 56 -8.41 1.77 2.03
N ARG A 57 -9.37 1.96 2.95
CA ARG A 57 -10.56 2.75 2.66
C ARG A 57 -10.20 4.19 2.29
N VAL A 58 -9.32 4.82 3.06
CA VAL A 58 -8.84 6.18 2.78
C VAL A 58 -8.14 6.25 1.41
N LEU A 59 -7.29 5.27 1.10
CA LEU A 59 -6.62 5.19 -0.21
C LEU A 59 -7.62 5.16 -1.36
N LEU A 60 -8.59 4.24 -1.29
CA LEU A 60 -9.58 4.07 -2.36
C LEU A 60 -10.44 5.33 -2.54
N ASP A 61 -10.89 5.95 -1.44
CA ASP A 61 -11.65 7.18 -1.48
C ASP A 61 -10.82 8.34 -2.11
N LEU A 62 -9.53 8.46 -1.77
CA LEU A 62 -8.64 9.47 -2.36
C LEU A 62 -8.42 9.26 -3.86
N LEU A 63 -8.16 8.04 -4.30
CA LEU A 63 -7.96 7.72 -5.71
C LEU A 63 -9.24 7.95 -6.52
N GLN A 64 -10.39 7.63 -5.95
CA GLN A 64 -11.68 7.85 -6.59
C GLN A 64 -11.95 9.33 -6.83
N THR A 65 -11.53 10.25 -5.94
CA THR A 65 -11.63 11.70 -6.17
C THR A 65 -10.81 12.16 -7.39
N SER A 66 -9.80 11.38 -7.78
CA SER A 66 -8.98 11.61 -8.98
C SER A 66 -9.45 10.81 -10.19
N GLY A 67 -10.61 10.14 -10.10
CA GLY A 67 -11.17 9.34 -11.19
C GLY A 67 -10.48 7.98 -11.38
N ILE A 68 -9.70 7.52 -10.40
CA ILE A 68 -9.00 6.24 -10.43
C ILE A 68 -9.73 5.24 -9.56
N ASP A 69 -10.25 4.17 -10.16
CA ASP A 69 -10.85 3.04 -9.47
C ASP A 69 -9.95 1.82 -9.58
N LEU A 70 -9.43 1.36 -8.45
CA LEU A 70 -8.60 0.15 -8.41
C LEU A 70 -9.40 -1.14 -8.44
N GLY A 71 -10.70 -1.10 -8.09
CA GLY A 71 -11.59 -2.23 -8.07
C GLY A 71 -11.05 -3.41 -7.24
N GLU A 72 -11.22 -4.62 -7.76
CA GLU A 72 -10.74 -5.86 -7.14
C GLU A 72 -9.23 -6.11 -7.35
N ARG A 73 -8.55 -5.22 -8.05
CA ARG A 73 -7.09 -5.32 -8.26
C ARG A 73 -6.30 -4.88 -7.03
N HIS A 74 -6.92 -4.05 -6.19
CA HIS A 74 -6.26 -3.60 -4.97
C HIS A 74 -6.18 -4.73 -3.94
N MET A 75 -5.02 -4.81 -3.30
CA MET A 75 -4.69 -5.75 -2.24
C MET A 75 -3.79 -5.06 -1.23
N ASP A 76 -4.01 -5.27 0.05
CA ASP A 76 -3.14 -4.73 1.11
C ASP A 76 -2.53 -5.87 1.93
N CYS A 77 -1.21 -5.87 2.04
CA CYS A 77 -0.48 -6.94 2.73
C CYS A 77 -0.88 -7.04 4.21
N GLY A 78 -1.19 -5.91 4.86
CA GLY A 78 -1.64 -5.91 6.25
C GLY A 78 -2.99 -6.58 6.45
N ILE A 79 -3.85 -6.60 5.42
CA ILE A 79 -5.12 -7.32 5.45
C ILE A 79 -4.90 -8.80 5.14
N GLU A 80 -4.06 -9.10 4.15
CA GLU A 80 -3.87 -10.47 3.63
C GLU A 80 -3.01 -11.38 4.53
N ILE A 81 -2.16 -10.79 5.38
CA ILE A 81 -1.25 -11.59 6.22
C ILE A 81 -1.98 -12.43 7.28
N TYR A 82 -3.25 -12.09 7.58
CA TYR A 82 -4.06 -12.78 8.58
C TYR A 82 -5.42 -13.21 8.02
N ASP A 83 -5.95 -14.29 8.56
CA ASP A 83 -7.35 -14.68 8.35
C ASP A 83 -8.28 -13.88 9.29
N CYS A 84 -8.75 -12.72 8.81
CA CYS A 84 -9.60 -11.82 9.58
C CYS A 84 -10.97 -12.43 9.99
N LYS A 85 -11.33 -13.61 9.47
CA LYS A 85 -12.55 -14.33 9.88
C LYS A 85 -12.33 -15.21 11.10
N LYS A 86 -11.08 -15.65 11.30
CA LYS A 86 -10.69 -16.55 12.39
C LYS A 86 -9.84 -15.88 13.45
N GLN A 87 -9.21 -14.78 13.12
CA GLN A 87 -8.27 -14.07 13.97
C GLN A 87 -8.78 -12.65 14.22
N ASP A 88 -8.81 -12.23 15.48
CA ASP A 88 -9.15 -10.86 15.84
C ASP A 88 -7.95 -9.94 15.60
N THR A 89 -7.84 -9.43 14.38
CA THR A 89 -6.73 -8.58 13.95
C THR A 89 -7.14 -7.12 13.72
N HIS A 90 -8.36 -6.76 14.16
CA HIS A 90 -8.92 -5.40 14.00
C HIS A 90 -8.73 -4.85 12.57
N ALA A 91 -7.81 -3.88 12.39
CA ALA A 91 -7.57 -3.26 11.08
C ALA A 91 -6.63 -4.06 10.18
N GLY A 92 -5.92 -5.05 10.70
CA GLY A 92 -4.97 -5.89 9.97
C GLY A 92 -3.59 -5.91 10.62
N GLY A 93 -2.63 -6.55 9.95
CA GLY A 93 -1.24 -6.58 10.35
C GLY A 93 -0.47 -5.33 9.96
N SER A 94 0.61 -5.07 10.67
CA SER A 94 1.56 -3.99 10.40
C SER A 94 2.96 -4.41 10.83
N GLY A 95 3.93 -3.62 10.45
CA GLY A 95 5.33 -3.77 10.85
C GLY A 95 6.27 -4.01 9.68
N CYS A 96 7.56 -3.87 9.94
CA CYS A 96 8.60 -3.87 8.92
C CYS A 96 8.70 -5.16 8.08
N GLY A 97 8.21 -6.28 8.58
CA GLY A 97 8.19 -7.57 7.88
C GLY A 97 6.88 -7.91 7.18
N CYS A 98 5.81 -7.15 7.41
CA CYS A 98 4.47 -7.48 6.92
C CYS A 98 4.42 -7.60 5.39
N SER A 99 4.78 -6.55 4.69
CA SER A 99 4.78 -6.52 3.23
C SER A 99 5.78 -7.50 2.61
N ALA A 100 6.96 -7.66 3.23
CA ALA A 100 7.96 -8.61 2.78
C ALA A 100 7.47 -10.07 2.88
N ALA A 101 6.79 -10.42 3.97
CA ALA A 101 6.25 -11.77 4.17
C ALA A 101 5.18 -12.11 3.12
N VAL A 102 4.27 -11.16 2.83
CA VAL A 102 3.24 -11.37 1.81
C VAL A 102 3.84 -11.36 0.40
N LEU A 103 4.82 -10.50 0.12
CA LEU A 103 5.50 -10.50 -1.17
C LEU A 103 6.22 -11.81 -1.42
N CYS A 104 7.13 -12.21 -0.50
CA CYS A 104 7.98 -13.39 -0.68
C CYS A 104 7.23 -14.71 -0.54
N GLY A 105 6.11 -14.71 0.16
CA GLY A 105 5.24 -15.88 0.31
C GLY A 105 4.28 -16.05 -0.88
N PRO A 106 3.04 -15.60 -0.78
CA PRO A 106 2.02 -15.86 -1.80
C PRO A 106 2.27 -15.12 -3.12
N LEU A 107 2.65 -13.84 -3.12
CA LEU A 107 2.68 -13.04 -4.33
C LEU A 107 3.73 -13.50 -5.34
N LEU A 108 4.98 -13.71 -4.91
CA LEU A 108 6.02 -14.21 -5.82
C LEU A 108 5.75 -15.64 -6.27
N ARG A 109 5.11 -16.47 -5.43
CA ARG A 109 4.65 -17.80 -5.85
C ARG A 109 3.58 -17.71 -6.93
N ASP A 110 2.57 -16.84 -6.75
CA ASP A 110 1.51 -16.66 -7.75
C ASP A 110 2.04 -16.07 -9.05
N MET A 111 3.07 -15.22 -8.99
CA MET A 111 3.81 -14.77 -10.18
C MET A 111 4.55 -15.94 -10.84
N HIS A 112 5.23 -16.79 -10.07
CA HIS A 112 5.93 -17.96 -10.62
C HIS A 112 4.96 -18.92 -11.30
N GLU A 113 3.80 -19.16 -10.72
CA GLU A 113 2.75 -20.01 -11.27
C GLU A 113 1.98 -19.34 -12.44
N GLY A 114 2.22 -18.07 -12.73
CA GLY A 114 1.59 -17.33 -13.83
C GLY A 114 0.17 -16.84 -13.55
N LYS A 115 -0.27 -16.86 -12.28
CA LYS A 115 -1.55 -16.28 -11.85
C LYS A 115 -1.50 -14.77 -11.84
N ILE A 116 -0.34 -14.21 -11.52
CA ILE A 116 -0.03 -12.78 -11.60
C ILE A 116 1.09 -12.60 -12.61
N ARG A 117 0.88 -11.80 -13.62
CA ARG A 117 1.89 -11.48 -14.64
C ARG A 117 2.56 -10.16 -14.40
N ARG A 118 1.76 -9.17 -13.97
CA ARG A 118 2.23 -7.81 -13.75
C ARG A 118 1.53 -7.20 -12.55
N MET A 119 2.32 -6.68 -11.61
CA MET A 119 1.75 -5.98 -10.45
C MET A 119 2.54 -4.74 -10.08
N ILE A 120 1.83 -3.76 -9.50
CA ILE A 120 2.45 -2.67 -8.74
C ILE A 120 2.60 -3.15 -7.31
N PHE A 121 3.80 -3.03 -6.74
CA PHE A 121 4.05 -3.22 -5.32
C PHE A 121 4.46 -1.88 -4.71
N ALA A 122 3.58 -1.32 -3.88
CA ALA A 122 3.69 -0.01 -3.28
C ALA A 122 4.00 -0.14 -1.79
N GLY A 123 5.28 -0.03 -1.43
CA GLY A 123 5.73 -0.10 -0.04
C GLY A 123 5.36 1.16 0.72
N THR A 124 4.52 1.01 1.74
CA THR A 124 4.02 2.09 2.60
C THR A 124 4.85 2.24 3.86
N GLY A 125 5.01 3.46 4.35
CA GLY A 125 5.72 3.74 5.59
C GLY A 125 5.18 4.99 6.30
N ALA A 126 5.14 4.94 7.63
CA ALA A 126 4.85 6.08 8.49
C ALA A 126 6.14 6.55 9.15
N MET A 127 6.43 7.84 9.02
CA MET A 127 7.63 8.45 9.60
C MET A 127 7.36 8.85 11.05
N MET A 128 7.57 7.91 11.96
CA MET A 128 7.24 8.04 13.36
C MET A 128 8.43 7.62 14.24
N SER A 129 8.65 8.36 15.32
CA SER A 129 9.60 8.02 16.38
C SER A 129 8.96 8.20 17.75
N PRO A 130 9.48 7.53 18.80
CA PRO A 130 8.99 7.78 20.17
C PRO A 130 9.01 9.26 20.54
N THR A 131 10.06 9.98 20.17
CA THR A 131 10.21 11.41 20.45
C THR A 131 9.15 12.24 19.74
N SER A 132 8.92 12.02 18.44
CA SER A 132 7.92 12.77 17.68
C SER A 132 6.50 12.54 18.21
N VAL A 133 6.20 11.31 18.62
CA VAL A 133 4.89 10.97 19.23
C VAL A 133 4.72 11.66 20.57
N GLN A 134 5.73 11.63 21.45
CA GLN A 134 5.67 12.31 22.75
C GLN A 134 5.51 13.82 22.62
N GLN A 135 6.07 14.40 21.56
CA GLN A 135 5.94 15.83 21.24
C GLN A 135 4.67 16.17 20.45
N SER A 136 3.79 15.20 20.23
CA SER A 136 2.57 15.37 19.42
C SER A 136 2.83 15.96 18.05
N GLN A 137 3.96 15.59 17.44
CA GLN A 137 4.28 15.99 16.07
C GLN A 137 3.40 15.22 15.06
N PRO A 138 3.11 15.78 13.89
CA PRO A 138 2.40 15.08 12.85
C PRO A 138 3.22 13.89 12.33
N ILE A 139 2.53 12.90 11.79
CA ILE A 139 3.10 11.68 11.25
C ILE A 139 3.01 11.74 9.73
N ALA A 140 4.13 12.00 9.08
CA ALA A 140 4.19 11.98 7.63
C ALA A 140 4.20 10.55 7.10
N GLY A 141 3.54 10.33 5.95
CA GLY A 141 3.58 9.08 5.20
C GLY A 141 4.55 9.14 4.04
N ILE A 142 5.04 7.98 3.65
CA ILE A 142 5.81 7.78 2.42
C ILE A 142 5.37 6.49 1.75
N CYS A 143 5.46 6.45 0.41
CA CYS A 143 5.20 5.25 -0.36
C CYS A 143 6.08 5.26 -1.61
N HIS A 144 6.82 4.17 -1.85
CA HIS A 144 7.53 3.96 -3.10
C HIS A 144 6.93 2.78 -3.84
N ALA A 145 6.81 2.86 -5.16
CA ALA A 145 6.23 1.78 -5.96
C ALA A 145 7.24 1.18 -6.94
N VAL A 146 7.20 -0.13 -7.08
CA VAL A 146 7.89 -0.89 -8.12
C VAL A 146 6.88 -1.69 -8.93
N VAL A 147 7.12 -1.81 -10.22
CA VAL A 147 6.42 -2.80 -11.05
C VAL A 147 7.23 -4.08 -11.04
N LEU A 148 6.57 -5.17 -10.70
CA LEU A 148 7.09 -6.51 -10.85
C LEU A 148 6.37 -7.17 -12.02
N GLU A 149 7.16 -7.72 -12.92
CA GLU A 149 6.64 -8.33 -14.14
C GLU A 149 7.31 -9.70 -14.33
N ARG A 150 6.49 -10.70 -14.63
CA ARG A 150 7.00 -12.04 -14.97
C ARG A 150 7.66 -11.96 -16.33
N SER A 151 8.97 -12.22 -16.38
CA SER A 151 9.64 -12.41 -17.67
C SER A 151 8.98 -13.58 -18.42
N GLY A 152 8.64 -13.36 -19.67
CA GLY A 152 8.05 -14.40 -20.53
C GLY A 152 8.93 -15.65 -20.55
N ALA A 153 8.29 -16.81 -20.43
CA ALA A 153 8.89 -18.08 -20.76
C ALA A 153 8.89 -18.23 -22.27
#